data_0f4f907de7f180725d88c10cee38cf4d
#
_entry.id   0f4f907de7f180725d88c10cee38cf4d
#
_cell.length_a   1.000
_cell.length_b   1.000
_cell.length_c   1.000
_cell.angle_alpha   90.00
_cell.angle_beta   90.00
_cell.angle_gamma   90.00
#
_symmetry.space_group_name_H-M   'P 1'
#
loop_
_entity.id
_entity.type
_entity.pdbx_description
1 polymer ?
#
loop_
_entity_poly.entity_id
_entity_poly.type
_entity_poly.pdbx_seq_one_letter_code
_entity_poly.pdbx_strand_id
1 'polypeptide(L)'
;DIDPVSRTARLGAGLRGPEAEKLLGAEGFTLGHFPQSFEYATIGGFAATRSAGQSSSGYGRFDSMVSSVRLITPTGELSTLDTPHTAIGPALREMVIGSEGIFGVIPDVDVRIRPAPAARRYEAWIAEDFRSGNEIMRDLAQAGLLPTIARVSDDAETQVSLASAVPSGVAGSAFKGY
;
A
#
# COMPACT_ATOMS: atom_id res chain seq x y z
N ASP A 1 2.48 -3.43 -19.37
CA ASP A 1 1.26 -3.29 -20.16
C ASP A 1 0.14 -2.77 -19.26
N ILE A 2 -0.69 -1.84 -19.76
CA ILE A 2 -1.78 -1.22 -19.00
C ILE A 2 -3.07 -1.37 -19.82
N ASP A 3 -4.11 -1.91 -19.20
CA ASP A 3 -5.47 -1.94 -19.72
C ASP A 3 -6.34 -0.92 -18.97
N PRO A 4 -6.64 0.23 -19.58
CA PRO A 4 -7.44 1.27 -18.92
C PRO A 4 -8.93 0.91 -18.82
N VAL A 5 -9.40 -0.03 -19.65
CA VAL A 5 -10.82 -0.46 -19.64
C VAL A 5 -11.07 -1.37 -18.44
N SER A 6 -10.26 -2.41 -18.28
CA SER A 6 -10.33 -3.34 -17.15
C SER A 6 -9.69 -2.78 -15.87
N ARG A 7 -8.92 -1.67 -16.01
CA ARG A 7 -8.12 -1.08 -14.93
C ARG A 7 -7.18 -2.09 -14.31
N THR A 8 -6.43 -2.77 -15.16
CA THR A 8 -5.37 -3.70 -14.77
C THR A 8 -4.06 -3.31 -15.43
N ALA A 9 -2.96 -3.75 -14.83
CA ALA A 9 -1.63 -3.55 -15.39
C ALA A 9 -0.76 -4.77 -15.14
N ARG A 10 0.00 -5.20 -16.16
CA ARG A 10 1.08 -6.17 -15.99
C ARG A 10 2.38 -5.45 -15.70
N LEU A 11 2.93 -5.71 -14.53
CA LEU A 11 4.13 -5.08 -14.02
C LEU A 11 5.24 -6.13 -13.87
N GLY A 12 6.42 -5.82 -14.42
CA GLY A 12 7.61 -6.63 -14.20
C GLY A 12 8.03 -6.60 -12.73
N ALA A 13 8.38 -7.75 -12.18
CA ALA A 13 8.72 -7.90 -10.77
C ALA A 13 9.94 -7.07 -10.32
N GLY A 14 10.85 -6.74 -11.25
CA GLY A 14 12.03 -5.91 -10.97
C GLY A 14 11.77 -4.42 -10.86
N LEU A 15 10.59 -3.91 -11.27
CA LEU A 15 10.24 -2.50 -11.11
C LEU A 15 10.16 -2.12 -9.63
N ARG A 16 10.76 -0.98 -9.26
CA ARG A 16 10.59 -0.40 -7.93
C ARG A 16 9.28 0.36 -7.82
N GLY A 17 8.81 0.58 -6.59
CA GLY A 17 7.58 1.32 -6.33
C GLY A 17 7.49 2.66 -7.09
N PRO A 18 8.48 3.57 -7.00
CA PRO A 18 8.47 4.84 -7.72
C PRO A 18 8.42 4.70 -9.24
N GLU A 19 9.11 3.69 -9.79
CA GLU A 19 9.12 3.42 -11.23
C GLU A 19 7.73 2.97 -11.72
N ALA A 20 7.10 2.06 -10.97
CA ALA A 20 5.74 1.61 -11.26
C ALA A 20 4.72 2.76 -11.18
N GLU A 21 4.74 3.56 -10.12
CA GLU A 21 3.87 4.71 -9.96
C GLU A 21 4.08 5.77 -11.06
N LYS A 22 5.33 5.99 -11.49
CA LYS A 22 5.63 6.90 -12.61
C LYS A 22 5.02 6.41 -13.92
N LEU A 23 5.13 5.12 -14.22
CA LEU A 23 4.55 4.52 -15.43
C LEU A 23 3.02 4.59 -15.40
N LEU A 24 2.40 4.24 -14.28
CA LEU A 24 0.95 4.30 -14.12
C LEU A 24 0.43 5.74 -14.15
N GLY A 25 1.15 6.65 -13.49
CA GLY A 25 0.78 8.08 -13.43
C GLY A 25 0.80 8.77 -14.78
N ALA A 26 1.67 8.35 -15.71
CA ALA A 26 1.69 8.86 -17.08
C ALA A 26 0.38 8.56 -17.83
N GLU A 27 -0.32 7.49 -17.46
CA GLU A 27 -1.62 7.08 -18.02
C GLU A 27 -2.81 7.47 -17.10
N GLY A 28 -2.57 8.30 -16.09
CA GLY A 28 -3.61 8.77 -15.16
C GLY A 28 -4.05 7.77 -14.09
N PHE A 29 -3.22 6.75 -13.81
CA PHE A 29 -3.50 5.70 -12.83
C PHE A 29 -2.51 5.71 -11.67
N THR A 30 -2.84 4.97 -10.62
CA THR A 30 -1.97 4.66 -9.49
C THR A 30 -2.24 3.23 -9.02
N LEU A 31 -1.21 2.58 -8.50
CA LEU A 31 -1.35 1.36 -7.73
C LEU A 31 -1.88 1.67 -6.31
N GLY A 32 -1.44 2.79 -5.74
CA GLY A 32 -1.84 3.23 -4.42
C GLY A 32 -1.16 2.46 -3.29
N HIS A 33 -0.05 1.79 -3.58
CA HIS A 33 0.70 1.01 -2.60
C HIS A 33 1.99 1.72 -2.20
N PHE A 34 2.03 2.24 -0.97
CA PHE A 34 3.14 3.05 -0.45
C PHE A 34 3.64 2.48 0.90
N PRO A 35 4.35 1.34 0.91
CA PRO A 35 4.99 0.83 2.12
C PRO A 35 6.21 1.68 2.52
N GLN A 36 6.73 1.50 3.73
CA GLN A 36 7.94 2.21 4.16
C GLN A 36 9.16 1.93 3.27
N SER A 37 9.21 0.74 2.68
CA SER A 37 10.26 0.32 1.73
C SER A 37 10.03 0.77 0.29
N PHE A 38 9.04 1.64 0.02
CA PHE A 38 8.55 2.03 -1.32
C PHE A 38 9.68 2.40 -2.28
N GLU A 39 10.65 3.18 -1.82
CA GLU A 39 11.75 3.68 -2.65
C GLU A 39 12.71 2.57 -3.14
N TYR A 40 12.81 1.47 -2.41
CA TYR A 40 13.82 0.44 -2.65
C TYR A 40 13.23 -0.91 -3.04
N ALA A 41 12.07 -1.26 -2.52
CA ALA A 41 11.43 -2.54 -2.76
C ALA A 41 10.80 -2.62 -4.15
N THR A 42 10.80 -3.83 -4.70
CA THR A 42 10.29 -4.11 -6.05
C THR A 42 8.88 -4.67 -6.01
N ILE A 43 8.20 -4.61 -7.14
CA ILE A 43 6.84 -5.16 -7.33
C ILE A 43 6.80 -6.66 -7.00
N GLY A 44 7.81 -7.42 -7.44
CA GLY A 44 7.92 -8.85 -7.08
C GLY A 44 8.15 -9.06 -5.58
N GLY A 45 8.93 -8.18 -4.94
CA GLY A 45 9.12 -8.17 -3.49
C GLY A 45 7.81 -7.90 -2.75
N PHE A 46 7.01 -6.94 -3.22
CA PHE A 46 5.69 -6.67 -2.64
C PHE A 46 4.76 -7.90 -2.72
N ALA A 47 4.78 -8.61 -3.85
CA ALA A 47 4.02 -9.84 -4.02
C ALA A 47 4.53 -10.97 -3.11
N ALA A 48 5.85 -11.17 -3.09
CA ALA A 48 6.47 -12.26 -2.35
C ALA A 48 6.29 -12.15 -0.82
N THR A 49 6.12 -10.93 -0.29
CA THR A 49 6.00 -10.68 1.16
C THR A 49 4.60 -10.26 1.62
N ARG A 50 3.61 -10.23 0.74
CA ARG A 50 2.26 -9.65 1.02
C ARG A 50 2.37 -8.24 1.60
N SER A 51 3.16 -7.39 0.96
CA SER A 51 3.48 -6.06 1.44
C SER A 51 2.26 -5.25 1.85
N ALA A 52 2.38 -4.54 2.96
CA ALA A 52 1.39 -3.60 3.47
C ALA A 52 2.05 -2.23 3.74
N GLY A 53 1.25 -1.17 3.71
CA GLY A 53 1.70 0.18 4.00
C GLY A 53 0.58 1.00 4.62
N GLN A 54 0.86 2.27 4.92
CA GLN A 54 -0.11 3.15 5.57
C GLN A 54 -1.39 3.36 4.74
N SER A 55 -1.27 3.37 3.40
CA SER A 55 -2.40 3.48 2.48
C SER A 55 -3.23 2.19 2.34
N SER A 56 -2.80 1.10 2.97
CA SER A 56 -3.51 -0.18 2.89
C SER A 56 -4.87 -0.17 3.61
N SER A 57 -5.09 0.75 4.55
CA SER A 57 -6.42 0.93 5.16
C SER A 57 -7.48 1.36 4.14
N GLY A 58 -7.11 2.18 3.15
CA GLY A 58 -8.05 2.62 2.11
C GLY A 58 -7.95 1.80 0.83
N TYR A 59 -6.73 1.46 0.38
CA TYR A 59 -6.52 0.80 -0.91
C TYR A 59 -6.37 -0.72 -0.81
N GLY A 60 -6.21 -1.27 0.37
CA GLY A 60 -5.90 -2.67 0.59
C GLY A 60 -4.39 -2.94 0.61
N ARG A 61 -4.01 -4.16 0.99
CA ARG A 61 -2.63 -4.62 0.90
C ARG A 61 -2.31 -5.03 -0.54
N PHE A 62 -1.01 -5.20 -0.83
CA PHE A 62 -0.57 -5.55 -2.17
C PHE A 62 -1.17 -6.88 -2.68
N ASP A 63 -1.30 -7.88 -1.82
CA ASP A 63 -1.93 -9.15 -2.15
C ASP A 63 -3.38 -9.01 -2.66
N SER A 64 -4.14 -8.06 -2.10
CA SER A 64 -5.50 -7.79 -2.58
C SER A 64 -5.54 -7.04 -3.92
N MET A 65 -4.43 -6.43 -4.35
CA MET A 65 -4.31 -5.75 -5.63
C MET A 65 -3.93 -6.70 -6.76
N VAL A 66 -3.24 -7.81 -6.45
CA VAL A 66 -2.80 -8.79 -7.46
C VAL A 66 -4.00 -9.58 -7.99
N SER A 67 -4.20 -9.55 -9.30
CA SER A 67 -5.22 -10.37 -9.99
C SER A 67 -4.66 -11.69 -10.50
N SER A 68 -3.40 -11.68 -10.98
CA SER A 68 -2.70 -12.86 -11.49
C SER A 68 -1.21 -12.79 -11.16
N VAL A 69 -0.57 -13.94 -11.09
CA VAL A 69 0.86 -14.07 -10.87
C VAL A 69 1.44 -15.14 -11.80
N ARG A 70 2.61 -14.84 -12.34
CA ARG A 70 3.44 -15.81 -13.04
C ARG A 70 4.59 -16.23 -12.14
N LEU A 71 4.90 -17.50 -12.13
CA LEU A 71 5.95 -18.11 -11.32
C LEU A 71 6.83 -19.03 -12.17
N ILE A 72 8.12 -18.84 -12.12
CA ILE A 72 9.11 -19.74 -12.73
C ILE A 72 9.66 -20.66 -11.65
N THR A 73 9.50 -21.95 -11.86
CA THR A 73 10.00 -23.00 -10.96
C THR A 73 11.04 -23.86 -11.64
N PRO A 74 11.83 -24.67 -10.91
CA PRO A 74 12.78 -25.61 -11.52
C PRO A 74 12.14 -26.63 -12.46
N THR A 75 10.85 -26.90 -12.32
CA THR A 75 10.13 -27.93 -13.10
C THR A 75 9.24 -27.34 -14.20
N GLY A 76 9.16 -26.02 -14.31
CA GLY A 76 8.36 -25.35 -15.33
C GLY A 76 7.77 -24.02 -14.88
N GLU A 77 6.87 -23.48 -15.68
CA GLU A 77 6.18 -22.23 -15.44
C GLU A 77 4.76 -22.48 -14.95
N LEU A 78 4.33 -21.74 -13.93
CA LEU A 78 2.97 -21.63 -13.47
C LEU A 78 2.44 -20.23 -13.79
N SER A 79 1.30 -20.12 -14.44
CA SER A 79 0.58 -18.87 -14.61
C SER A 79 -0.82 -19.03 -14.02
N THR A 80 -1.20 -18.15 -13.12
CA THR A 80 -2.56 -18.16 -12.58
C THR A 80 -3.51 -17.43 -13.52
N LEU A 81 -4.80 -17.73 -13.42
CA LEU A 81 -5.80 -17.05 -14.24
C LEU A 81 -5.92 -15.58 -13.83
N ASP A 82 -5.95 -14.69 -14.81
CA ASP A 82 -6.24 -13.27 -14.61
C ASP A 82 -7.75 -13.07 -14.50
N THR A 83 -8.29 -13.40 -13.34
CA THR A 83 -9.71 -13.26 -13.02
C THR A 83 -9.87 -12.58 -11.66
N PRO A 84 -10.90 -11.73 -11.47
CA PRO A 84 -11.11 -11.06 -10.19
C PRO A 84 -11.26 -12.04 -9.03
N HIS A 85 -12.09 -13.03 -9.19
CA HIS A 85 -12.29 -14.16 -8.26
C HIS A 85 -12.75 -15.38 -9.02
N THR A 86 -12.36 -16.56 -8.52
CA THR A 86 -12.86 -17.84 -9.03
C THR A 86 -13.53 -18.61 -7.91
N ALA A 87 -14.56 -19.37 -8.24
CA ALA A 87 -15.16 -20.35 -7.32
C ALA A 87 -14.40 -21.70 -7.32
N ILE A 88 -13.32 -21.78 -8.10
CA ILE A 88 -12.46 -22.96 -8.21
C ILE A 88 -11.35 -22.84 -7.17
N GLY A 89 -11.23 -23.80 -6.29
CA GLY A 89 -10.12 -23.91 -5.34
C GLY A 89 -9.21 -25.09 -5.69
N PRO A 90 -7.99 -25.14 -5.11
CA PRO A 90 -7.34 -24.10 -4.30
C PRO A 90 -6.89 -22.91 -5.14
N ALA A 91 -6.86 -21.72 -4.52
CA ALA A 91 -6.40 -20.50 -5.18
C ALA A 91 -4.88 -20.49 -5.28
N LEU A 92 -4.32 -20.90 -6.41
CA LEU A 92 -2.87 -21.00 -6.62
C LEU A 92 -2.18 -19.63 -6.46
N ARG A 93 -2.84 -18.54 -6.85
CA ARG A 93 -2.35 -17.18 -6.59
C ARG A 93 -2.03 -16.96 -5.12
N GLU A 94 -2.92 -17.36 -4.22
CA GLU A 94 -2.74 -17.21 -2.78
C GLU A 94 -1.61 -18.06 -2.20
N MET A 95 -1.25 -19.16 -2.87
CA MET A 95 -0.09 -19.97 -2.50
C MET A 95 1.23 -19.29 -2.89
N VAL A 96 1.26 -18.62 -4.04
CA VAL A 96 2.46 -17.96 -4.56
C VAL A 96 2.73 -16.63 -3.86
N ILE A 97 1.68 -15.82 -3.66
CA ILE A 97 1.80 -14.53 -2.96
C ILE A 97 2.13 -14.77 -1.48
N GLY A 98 3.20 -14.14 -1.01
CA GLY A 98 3.68 -14.32 0.36
C GLY A 98 4.52 -15.58 0.57
N SER A 99 4.92 -16.26 -0.50
CA SER A 99 5.77 -17.46 -0.41
C SER A 99 7.26 -17.16 -0.21
N GLU A 100 7.66 -15.90 -0.31
CA GLU A 100 9.05 -15.43 -0.12
C GLU A 100 10.10 -16.23 -0.95
N GLY A 101 9.67 -16.70 -2.13
CA GLY A 101 10.56 -17.38 -3.08
C GLY A 101 10.72 -18.90 -2.87
N ILE A 102 10.02 -19.51 -1.90
CA ILE A 102 10.18 -20.96 -1.66
C ILE A 102 9.70 -21.84 -2.82
N PHE A 103 8.78 -21.34 -3.66
CA PHE A 103 8.27 -22.09 -4.81
C PHE A 103 8.96 -21.74 -6.12
N GLY A 104 9.64 -20.59 -6.20
CA GLY A 104 10.27 -20.12 -7.43
C GLY A 104 10.40 -18.61 -7.50
N VAL A 105 10.59 -18.09 -8.71
CA VAL A 105 10.79 -16.66 -8.99
C VAL A 105 9.55 -16.09 -9.65
N ILE A 106 9.07 -14.95 -9.18
CA ILE A 106 7.97 -14.18 -9.78
C ILE A 106 8.57 -13.19 -10.78
N PRO A 107 8.42 -13.38 -12.10
CA PRO A 107 8.95 -12.45 -13.10
C PRO A 107 8.02 -11.24 -13.33
N ASP A 108 6.73 -11.40 -13.22
CA ASP A 108 5.72 -10.36 -13.36
C ASP A 108 4.42 -10.70 -12.62
N VAL A 109 3.62 -9.68 -12.39
CA VAL A 109 2.30 -9.78 -11.77
C VAL A 109 1.29 -8.92 -12.52
N ASP A 110 0.05 -9.37 -12.62
CA ASP A 110 -1.07 -8.55 -13.05
C ASP A 110 -1.73 -7.95 -11.80
N VAL A 111 -1.93 -6.65 -11.80
CA VAL A 111 -2.47 -5.91 -10.66
C VAL A 111 -3.66 -5.06 -11.07
N ARG A 112 -4.59 -4.87 -10.16
CA ARG A 112 -5.66 -3.88 -10.30
C ARG A 112 -5.10 -2.49 -10.00
N ILE A 113 -5.37 -1.55 -10.89
CA ILE A 113 -4.99 -0.15 -10.79
C ILE A 113 -6.22 0.72 -10.61
N ARG A 114 -6.01 1.95 -10.17
CA ARG A 114 -7.06 2.92 -9.90
C ARG A 114 -6.76 4.24 -10.61
N PRO A 115 -7.77 5.04 -10.97
CA PRO A 115 -7.53 6.42 -11.39
C PRO A 115 -6.73 7.15 -10.31
N ALA A 116 -5.74 7.93 -10.74
CA ALA A 116 -4.99 8.78 -9.84
C ALA A 116 -5.94 9.78 -9.16
N PRO A 117 -5.81 10.03 -7.84
CA PRO A 117 -6.69 10.94 -7.14
C PRO A 117 -6.54 12.36 -7.69
N ALA A 118 -7.67 13.00 -8.03
CA ALA A 118 -7.69 14.38 -8.53
C ALA A 118 -7.26 15.39 -7.46
N ALA A 119 -7.45 15.06 -6.19
CA ALA A 119 -7.03 15.89 -5.05
C ALA A 119 -6.65 15.01 -3.85
N ARG A 120 -5.75 15.53 -3.03
CA ARG A 120 -5.38 14.94 -1.74
C ARG A 120 -5.60 15.99 -0.66
N ARG A 121 -6.23 15.58 0.43
CA ARG A 121 -6.44 16.42 1.61
C ARG A 121 -5.79 15.73 2.80
N TYR A 122 -4.99 16.50 3.54
CA TYR A 122 -4.35 16.05 4.77
C TYR A 122 -4.97 16.81 5.93
N GLU A 123 -5.32 16.10 6.98
CA GLU A 123 -5.90 16.67 8.20
C GLU A 123 -5.15 16.12 9.40
N ALA A 124 -4.97 16.96 10.42
CA ALA A 124 -4.46 16.57 11.71
C ALA A 124 -5.46 17.03 12.78
N TRP A 125 -5.72 16.16 13.72
CA TRP A 125 -6.66 16.38 14.82
C TRP A 125 -5.97 16.07 16.14
N ILE A 126 -6.28 16.81 17.19
CA ILE A 126 -5.78 16.56 18.54
C ILE A 126 -6.93 15.95 19.34
N ALA A 127 -6.69 14.78 19.89
CA ALA A 127 -7.59 14.14 20.85
C ALA A 127 -7.15 14.51 22.29
N GLU A 128 -8.04 14.37 23.24
CA GLU A 128 -7.76 14.64 24.66
C GLU A 128 -6.68 13.72 25.22
N ASP A 129 -6.74 12.44 24.83
CA ASP A 129 -5.73 11.43 25.14
C ASP A 129 -5.67 10.34 24.06
N PHE A 130 -4.72 9.43 24.17
CA PHE A 130 -4.53 8.33 23.23
C PHE A 130 -5.74 7.39 23.17
N ARG A 131 -6.45 7.22 24.26
CA ARG A 131 -7.66 6.38 24.33
C ARG A 131 -8.79 6.98 23.49
N SER A 132 -9.06 8.26 23.69
CA SER A 132 -10.07 9.00 22.91
C SER A 132 -9.75 9.00 21.42
N GLY A 133 -8.47 9.15 21.05
CA GLY A 133 -8.01 9.03 19.68
C GLY A 133 -8.30 7.65 19.08
N ASN A 134 -8.05 6.57 19.81
CA ASN A 134 -8.36 5.21 19.38
C ASN A 134 -9.87 4.94 19.28
N GLU A 135 -10.67 5.51 20.16
CA GLU A 135 -12.13 5.40 20.09
C GLU A 135 -12.70 6.06 18.83
N ILE A 136 -12.21 7.24 18.49
CA ILE A 136 -12.55 7.92 17.23
C ILE A 136 -12.15 7.05 16.02
N MET A 137 -10.95 6.48 16.02
CA MET A 137 -10.49 5.62 14.93
C MET A 137 -11.34 4.36 14.79
N ARG A 138 -11.71 3.74 15.90
CA ARG A 138 -12.63 2.60 15.91
C ARG A 138 -13.98 2.96 15.30
N ASP A 139 -14.55 4.08 15.71
CA ASP A 139 -15.87 4.52 15.24
C ASP A 139 -15.85 4.84 13.74
N LEU A 140 -14.80 5.50 13.25
CA LEU A 140 -14.59 5.71 11.82
C LEU A 140 -14.44 4.39 11.05
N ALA A 141 -13.70 3.43 11.61
CA ALA A 141 -13.51 2.12 10.99
C ALA A 141 -14.83 1.34 10.91
N GLN A 142 -15.60 1.31 12.00
CA GLN A 142 -16.88 0.62 12.05
C GLN A 142 -17.96 1.26 11.17
N ALA A 143 -17.89 2.58 10.99
CA ALA A 143 -18.76 3.31 10.09
C ALA A 143 -18.34 3.21 8.60
N GLY A 144 -17.18 2.62 8.29
CA GLY A 144 -16.66 2.57 6.92
C GLY A 144 -16.16 3.93 6.40
N LEU A 145 -15.80 4.85 7.29
CA LEU A 145 -15.43 6.23 6.97
C LEU A 145 -13.93 6.52 7.13
N LEU A 146 -13.11 5.47 7.27
CA LEU A 146 -11.66 5.67 7.31
C LEU A 146 -11.15 6.34 6.04
N PRO A 147 -10.30 7.37 6.16
CA PRO A 147 -9.57 7.91 5.01
C PRO A 147 -8.56 6.88 4.50
N THR A 148 -7.97 7.14 3.33
CA THR A 148 -6.96 6.25 2.72
C THR A 148 -5.79 5.96 3.66
N ILE A 149 -5.39 6.97 4.44
CA ILE A 149 -4.38 6.85 5.49
C ILE A 149 -4.98 7.43 6.76
N ALA A 150 -4.94 6.65 7.83
CA ALA A 150 -5.34 7.09 9.16
C ALA A 150 -4.34 6.59 10.19
N ARG A 151 -3.98 7.43 11.14
CA ARG A 151 -3.00 7.13 12.18
C ARG A 151 -3.35 7.84 13.47
N VAL A 152 -3.16 7.18 14.58
CA VAL A 152 -3.16 7.78 15.92
C VAL A 152 -1.76 7.69 16.46
N SER A 153 -1.27 8.77 17.02
CA SER A 153 0.03 8.86 17.71
C SER A 153 -0.21 9.06 19.20
N ASP A 154 0.63 8.45 20.02
CA ASP A 154 0.67 8.74 21.45
C ASP A 154 1.39 10.08 21.75
N ASP A 155 1.45 10.46 23.01
CA ASP A 155 2.06 11.74 23.42
C ASP A 155 3.54 11.80 23.05
N ALA A 156 4.29 10.72 23.24
CA ALA A 156 5.72 10.69 22.95
C ALA A 156 5.99 10.83 21.45
N GLU A 157 5.27 10.08 20.63
CA GLU A 157 5.37 10.18 19.17
C GLU A 157 4.90 11.53 18.65
N THR A 158 3.84 12.09 19.23
CA THR A 158 3.31 13.42 18.89
C THR A 158 4.36 14.49 19.17
N GLN A 159 5.04 14.45 20.31
CA GLN A 159 6.11 15.38 20.65
C GLN A 159 7.28 15.29 19.68
N VAL A 160 7.72 14.08 19.32
CA VAL A 160 8.81 13.88 18.34
C VAL A 160 8.42 14.40 16.97
N SER A 161 7.19 14.13 16.53
CA SER A 161 6.67 14.57 15.24
C SER A 161 6.58 16.10 15.17
N LEU A 162 6.06 16.75 16.21
CA LEU A 162 5.98 18.20 16.30
C LEU A 162 7.37 18.83 16.35
N ALA A 163 8.30 18.28 17.11
CA ALA A 163 9.68 18.76 17.17
C ALA A 163 10.40 18.67 15.82
N SER A 164 10.07 17.65 15.03
CA SER A 164 10.64 17.46 13.69
C SER A 164 10.01 18.37 12.63
N ALA A 165 8.76 18.78 12.83
CA ALA A 165 8.02 19.64 11.88
C ALA A 165 8.35 21.12 12.02
N VAL A 166 8.97 21.55 13.14
CA VAL A 166 9.32 22.94 13.40
C VAL A 166 10.68 23.24 12.79
N PRO A 167 10.80 24.20 11.84
CA PRO A 167 12.09 24.63 11.32
C PRO A 167 12.99 25.11 12.46
N SER A 168 14.23 24.62 12.52
CA SER A 168 15.23 25.02 13.48
C SER A 168 15.47 26.53 13.38
N GLY A 169 14.83 27.31 14.22
CA GLY A 169 15.05 28.75 14.29
C GLY A 169 13.92 29.62 14.85
N VAL A 170 12.68 29.17 14.91
CA VAL A 170 11.55 30.08 15.24
C VAL A 170 10.65 29.63 16.40
N ALA A 171 10.71 28.40 16.88
CA ALA A 171 9.67 27.90 17.78
C ALA A 171 10.16 27.19 19.06
N GLY A 172 11.38 27.35 19.47
CA GLY A 172 11.87 26.78 20.75
C GLY A 172 11.19 27.32 22.00
N SER A 173 10.41 28.39 21.91
CA SER A 173 9.80 29.06 23.07
C SER A 173 8.28 28.95 23.18
N ALA A 174 7.59 28.58 22.10
CA ALA A 174 6.12 28.59 22.08
C ALA A 174 5.46 27.28 22.60
N PHE A 175 6.20 26.15 22.62
CA PHE A 175 5.66 24.85 23.00
C PHE A 175 6.10 24.32 24.37
N LYS A 176 6.67 25.14 25.22
CA LYS A 176 7.03 24.76 26.61
C LYS A 176 5.92 24.98 27.64
N GLY A 177 4.69 25.16 27.22
CA GLY A 177 3.62 25.58 28.10
C GLY A 177 2.26 24.88 27.90
N TYR A 178 2.22 23.58 27.62
CA TYR A 178 1.00 22.78 27.76
C TYR A 178 1.33 21.40 28.27
#